data_2c509772ecedc3cd85988011be631171
#
_entry.id   2c509772ecedc3cd85988011be631171
#
_cell.length_a   1.000
_cell.length_b   1.000
_cell.length_c   1.000
_cell.angle_alpha   90.00
_cell.angle_beta   90.00
_cell.angle_gamma   90.00
#
_symmetry.space_group_name_H-M   'P 1'
#
loop_
_entity.id
_entity.type
_entity.pdbx_description
1 polymer ?
#
loop_
_entity_poly.entity_id
_entity_poly.type
_entity_poly.pdbx_seq_one_letter_code
_entity_poly.pdbx_strand_id
1 'polypeptide(L)'
;MRHFYRTTIAPDIVMSSADTFFPSIGLSPGAAEARARGFSGILGAMTLSVRMEGGHYTFVEVHTDQAGESRLDKNVKKFFNLLHRHADTRHRIEAGY
;
A
#
# COMPACT_ATOMS: atom_id res chain seq x y z
N MET A 1 -5.09 10.65 8.99
CA MET A 1 -5.50 9.26 9.32
C MET A 1 -4.35 8.29 9.10
N ARG A 2 -4.13 7.39 10.03
CA ARG A 2 -3.08 6.35 9.90
C ARG A 2 -3.74 5.01 9.63
N HIS A 3 -3.22 4.30 8.64
CA HIS A 3 -3.67 2.97 8.28
C HIS A 3 -2.50 1.99 8.36
N PHE A 4 -2.76 0.79 8.84
CA PHE A 4 -1.74 -0.26 8.99
C PHE A 4 -2.18 -1.53 8.28
N TYR A 5 -1.22 -2.24 7.73
CA TYR A 5 -1.48 -3.55 7.13
C TYR A 5 -0.22 -4.41 7.22
N ARG A 6 -0.39 -5.66 7.59
CA ARG A 6 0.70 -6.65 7.60
C ARG A 6 0.44 -7.67 6.53
N THR A 7 1.48 -7.99 5.77
CA THR A 7 1.37 -8.92 4.65
C THR A 7 2.64 -9.75 4.52
N THR A 8 2.52 -10.92 3.88
CA THR A 8 3.67 -11.76 3.53
C THR A 8 4.29 -11.36 2.18
N ILE A 9 3.69 -10.41 1.47
CA ILE A 9 4.21 -9.91 0.20
C ILE A 9 5.53 -9.16 0.46
N ALA A 10 6.53 -9.39 -0.40
CA ALA A 10 7.83 -8.72 -0.25
C ALA A 10 7.68 -7.20 -0.34
N PRO A 11 8.49 -6.44 0.42
CA PRO A 11 8.42 -4.98 0.41
C PRO A 11 8.50 -4.37 -1.00
N ASP A 12 9.37 -4.89 -1.86
CA ASP A 12 9.52 -4.36 -3.22
C ASP A 12 8.24 -4.49 -4.03
N ILE A 13 7.50 -5.58 -3.83
CA ILE A 13 6.23 -5.80 -4.51
C ILE A 13 5.17 -4.84 -3.98
N VAL A 14 5.15 -4.59 -2.67
CA VAL A 14 4.24 -3.60 -2.09
C VAL A 14 4.53 -2.21 -2.68
N MET A 15 5.80 -1.83 -2.76
CA MET A 15 6.19 -0.54 -3.31
C MET A 15 5.79 -0.39 -4.78
N SER A 16 6.06 -1.40 -5.61
CA SER A 16 5.69 -1.36 -7.02
C SER A 16 4.18 -1.37 -7.21
N SER A 17 3.45 -2.08 -6.37
CA SER A 17 1.98 -2.08 -6.40
C SER A 17 1.43 -0.69 -6.08
N ALA A 18 2.02 0.00 -5.10
CA ALA A 18 1.62 1.36 -4.75
C ALA A 18 1.91 2.33 -5.90
N ASP A 19 3.08 2.19 -6.54
CA ASP A 19 3.48 3.02 -7.66
C ASP A 19 2.55 2.86 -8.87
N THR A 20 1.85 1.75 -8.98
CA THR A 20 0.85 1.51 -10.01
C THR A 20 -0.54 1.96 -9.57
N PHE A 21 -0.93 1.60 -8.35
CA PHE A 21 -2.30 1.82 -7.88
C PHE A 21 -2.63 3.30 -7.68
N PHE A 22 -1.81 4.02 -6.91
CA PHE A 22 -2.17 5.40 -6.53
C PHE A 22 -2.18 6.36 -7.71
N PRO A 23 -1.26 6.29 -8.67
CA PRO A 23 -1.43 7.09 -9.89
C PRO A 23 -2.68 6.74 -10.68
N SER A 24 -3.13 5.47 -10.64
CA SER A 24 -4.33 5.06 -11.38
C SER A 24 -5.61 5.69 -10.84
N ILE A 25 -5.62 6.15 -9.58
CA ILE A 25 -6.76 6.85 -8.99
C ILE A 25 -6.58 8.37 -8.99
N GLY A 26 -5.61 8.88 -9.74
CA GLY A 26 -5.43 10.31 -9.96
C GLY A 26 -4.44 11.00 -9.03
N LEU A 27 -3.67 10.25 -8.24
CA LEU A 27 -2.63 10.85 -7.42
C LEU A 27 -1.32 10.94 -8.20
N SER A 28 -0.58 12.02 -7.97
CA SER A 28 0.72 12.21 -8.60
C SER A 28 1.82 11.76 -7.64
N PRO A 29 2.83 11.03 -8.14
CA PRO A 29 3.97 10.66 -7.31
C PRO A 29 4.75 11.89 -6.85
N GLY A 30 5.17 11.89 -5.59
CA GLY A 30 6.03 12.92 -5.03
C GLY A 30 7.34 12.32 -4.57
N ALA A 31 7.68 12.50 -3.29
CA ALA A 31 8.90 11.95 -2.73
C ALA A 31 8.96 10.43 -2.88
N ALA A 32 10.13 9.90 -3.25
CA ALA A 32 10.34 8.48 -3.43
C ALA A 32 11.67 8.07 -2.80
N GLU A 33 11.61 7.15 -1.85
CA GLU A 33 12.76 6.56 -1.18
C GLU A 33 12.65 5.04 -1.30
N ALA A 34 13.68 4.32 -0.87
CA ALA A 34 13.69 2.86 -0.99
C ALA A 34 12.48 2.18 -0.34
N ARG A 35 12.00 2.73 0.77
CA ARG A 35 10.90 2.14 1.55
C ARG A 35 9.78 3.13 1.85
N ALA A 36 9.72 4.23 1.11
CA ALA A 36 8.70 5.25 1.33
C ALA A 36 8.29 5.91 0.03
N ARG A 37 7.02 6.30 -0.06
CA ARG A 37 6.45 7.01 -1.21
C ARG A 37 5.49 8.07 -0.74
N GLY A 38 5.50 9.21 -1.42
CA GLY A 38 4.49 10.24 -1.24
C GLY A 38 3.64 10.37 -2.50
N PHE A 39 2.35 10.58 -2.32
CA PHE A 39 1.40 10.80 -3.42
C PHE A 39 0.47 11.94 -3.04
N SER A 40 0.05 12.73 -4.02
CA SER A 40 -0.88 13.83 -3.78
C SER A 40 -1.74 14.12 -5.00
N GLY A 41 -2.91 14.71 -4.77
CA GLY A 41 -3.83 15.09 -5.83
C GLY A 41 -5.13 15.62 -5.27
N ILE A 42 -6.19 15.61 -6.08
CA ILE A 42 -7.51 16.12 -5.68
C ILE A 42 -8.04 15.43 -4.43
N LEU A 43 -7.76 14.12 -4.28
CA LEU A 43 -8.25 13.37 -3.12
C LEU A 43 -7.55 13.74 -1.81
N GLY A 44 -6.38 14.37 -1.89
CA GLY A 44 -5.57 14.72 -0.73
C GLY A 44 -4.14 14.27 -0.90
N ALA A 45 -3.37 14.29 0.18
CA ALA A 45 -1.98 13.87 0.20
C ALA A 45 -1.80 12.69 1.14
N MET A 46 -0.88 11.81 0.79
CA MET A 46 -0.57 10.65 1.62
C MET A 46 0.90 10.27 1.53
N THR A 47 1.38 9.58 2.56
CA THR A 47 2.68 8.93 2.54
C THR A 47 2.51 7.47 2.87
N LEU A 48 3.27 6.63 2.20
CA LEU A 48 3.28 5.19 2.44
C LEU A 48 4.71 4.79 2.81
N SER A 49 4.85 4.02 3.87
CA SER A 49 6.13 3.46 4.27
C SER A 49 6.02 1.97 4.50
N VAL A 50 7.11 1.26 4.27
CA VAL A 50 7.15 -0.19 4.34
C VAL A 50 8.39 -0.60 5.11
N ARG A 51 8.24 -1.55 6.04
CA ARG A 51 9.38 -2.13 6.75
C ARG A 51 9.14 -3.60 7.04
N MET A 52 10.21 -4.35 7.21
CA MET A 52 10.12 -5.73 7.67
C MET A 52 9.87 -5.73 9.18
N GLU A 53 8.96 -6.58 9.62
CA GLU A 53 8.62 -6.72 11.04
C GLU A 53 8.84 -8.17 11.44
N GLY A 54 9.74 -8.39 12.39
CA GLY A 54 10.07 -9.72 12.89
C GLY A 54 10.69 -10.66 11.87
N GLY A 55 11.11 -10.16 10.72
CA GLY A 55 11.70 -10.97 9.65
C GLY A 55 10.70 -11.82 8.86
N HIS A 56 9.42 -11.78 9.23
CA HIS A 56 8.40 -12.62 8.62
C HIS A 56 7.33 -11.84 7.86
N TYR A 57 7.08 -10.60 8.27
CA TYR A 57 6.00 -9.81 7.72
C TYR A 57 6.51 -8.49 7.19
N THR A 58 5.86 -8.03 6.14
CA THR A 58 6.01 -6.66 5.65
C THR A 58 4.96 -5.81 6.33
N PHE A 59 5.39 -4.78 7.05
CA PHE A 59 4.49 -3.85 7.71
C PHE A 59 4.32 -2.63 6.81
N VAL A 60 3.07 -2.36 6.42
CA VAL A 60 2.72 -1.24 5.55
C VAL A 60 2.00 -0.21 6.38
N GLU A 61 2.47 1.02 6.34
CA GLU A 61 1.87 2.12 7.06
C GLU A 61 1.56 3.25 6.08
N VAL A 62 0.32 3.77 6.13
CA VAL A 62 -0.11 4.87 5.28
C VAL A 62 -0.65 5.98 6.16
N HIS A 63 -0.16 7.20 5.92
CA HIS A 63 -0.68 8.41 6.57
C HIS A 63 -1.36 9.26 5.50
N THR A 64 -2.62 9.63 5.73
CA THR A 64 -3.32 10.58 4.87
C THR A 64 -3.49 11.91 5.61
N ASP A 65 -3.66 13.00 4.86
CA ASP A 65 -3.98 14.31 5.43
C ASP A 65 -5.49 14.47 5.70
N GLN A 66 -6.25 13.38 5.59
CA GLN A 66 -7.70 13.37 5.80
C GLN A 66 -8.05 12.89 7.20
N ALA A 67 -9.27 13.17 7.64
CA ALA A 67 -9.74 12.82 8.97
C ALA A 67 -10.30 11.40 9.10
N GLY A 68 -10.17 10.58 8.07
CA GLY A 68 -10.72 9.24 8.02
C GLY A 68 -12.04 9.21 7.26
N GLU A 69 -12.40 8.06 6.70
CA GLU A 69 -13.62 7.83 5.90
C GLU A 69 -13.72 8.73 4.66
N SER A 70 -12.64 9.43 4.29
CA SER A 70 -12.56 10.19 3.05
C SER A 70 -12.43 9.24 1.86
N ARG A 71 -12.60 9.80 0.65
CA ARG A 71 -12.38 9.02 -0.58
C ARG A 71 -10.94 8.50 -0.65
N LEU A 72 -9.97 9.29 -0.18
CA LEU A 72 -8.58 8.85 -0.13
C LEU A 72 -8.43 7.67 0.84
N ASP A 73 -8.99 7.79 2.05
CA ASP A 73 -8.90 6.71 3.05
C ASP A 73 -9.57 5.44 2.54
N LYS A 74 -10.70 5.54 1.85
CA LYS A 74 -11.36 4.38 1.25
C LYS A 74 -10.50 3.73 0.19
N ASN A 75 -9.75 4.52 -0.58
CA ASN A 75 -8.84 3.99 -1.58
C ASN A 75 -7.62 3.33 -0.95
N VAL A 76 -7.15 3.81 0.21
CA VAL A 76 -6.10 3.12 0.96
C VAL A 76 -6.57 1.72 1.35
N LYS A 77 -7.81 1.58 1.81
CA LYS A 77 -8.40 0.28 2.13
C LYS A 77 -8.50 -0.62 0.89
N LYS A 78 -8.84 -0.06 -0.26
CA LYS A 78 -8.86 -0.80 -1.53
C LYS A 78 -7.46 -1.31 -1.89
N PHE A 79 -6.43 -0.50 -1.65
CA PHE A 79 -5.06 -0.91 -1.89
C PHE A 79 -4.69 -2.10 -0.99
N PHE A 80 -5.05 -2.07 0.28
CA PHE A 80 -4.80 -3.19 1.19
C PHE A 80 -5.53 -4.45 0.73
N ASN A 81 -6.76 -4.31 0.24
CA ASN A 81 -7.50 -5.44 -0.31
C ASN A 81 -6.83 -6.01 -1.57
N LEU A 82 -6.26 -5.15 -2.39
CA LEU A 82 -5.49 -5.58 -3.56
C LEU A 82 -4.27 -6.40 -3.15
N LEU A 83 -3.55 -5.95 -2.11
CA LEU A 83 -2.43 -6.70 -1.57
C LEU A 83 -2.87 -8.06 -1.02
N HIS A 84 -4.00 -8.09 -0.32
CA HIS A 84 -4.54 -9.32 0.22
C HIS A 84 -4.85 -10.33 -0.89
N ARG A 85 -5.50 -9.89 -1.96
CA ARG A 85 -5.80 -10.76 -3.10
C ARG A 85 -4.54 -11.27 -3.78
N HIS A 86 -3.52 -10.44 -3.88
CA HIS A 86 -2.24 -10.82 -4.44
C HIS A 86 -1.59 -11.95 -3.60
N ALA A 87 -1.61 -11.81 -2.28
CA ALA A 87 -1.08 -12.82 -1.37
C ALA A 87 -1.85 -14.14 -1.49
N ASP A 88 -3.19 -14.10 -1.56
CA ASP A 88 -4.02 -15.28 -1.72
C ASP A 88 -3.73 -16.01 -3.03
N THR A 89 -3.60 -15.29 -4.13
CA THR A 89 -3.28 -15.87 -5.44
C THR A 89 -1.93 -16.57 -5.41
N ARG A 90 -0.92 -15.93 -4.81
CA ARG A 90 0.40 -16.53 -4.63
C ARG A 90 0.33 -17.81 -3.82
N HIS A 91 -0.42 -17.76 -2.71
CA HIS A 91 -0.57 -18.89 -1.82
C HIS A 91 -1.18 -20.09 -2.53
N ARG A 92 -2.21 -19.88 -3.36
CA ARG A 92 -2.83 -20.94 -4.14
C ARG A 92 -1.84 -21.59 -5.12
N ILE A 93 -1.05 -20.78 -5.79
CA ILE A 93 -0.05 -21.27 -6.74
C ILE A 93 0.99 -22.10 -6.00
N GLU A 94 1.46 -21.66 -4.86
CA GLU A 94 2.46 -22.35 -4.05
C GLU A 94 1.94 -23.65 -3.46
N ALA A 95 0.62 -23.81 -3.35
CA ALA A 95 0.03 -25.06 -2.88
C ALA A 95 0.06 -26.19 -3.91
N GLY A 96 0.65 -25.96 -5.08
CA GLY A 96 0.92 -27.02 -6.05
C GLY A 96 -0.20 -27.33 -7.01
N TYR A 97 -1.01 -26.37 -7.28
CA TYR A 97 -2.15 -26.56 -8.20
C TYR A 97 -1.89 -25.98 -9.58
#